data_fe64219a625f28cfb475c7aee6234073
#
_entry.id   fe64219a625f28cfb475c7aee6234073
#
_cell.length_a   1.000
_cell.length_b   1.000
_cell.length_c   1.000
_cell.angle_alpha   90.00
_cell.angle_beta   90.00
_cell.angle_gamma   90.00
#
_symmetry.space_group_name_H-M   'P 1'
#
loop_
_entity.id
_entity.type
_entity.pdbx_description
1 polymer ?
#
loop_
_entity_poly.entity_id
_entity_poly.type
_entity_poly.pdbx_seq_one_letter_code
_entity_poly.pdbx_strand_id
1 'polypeptide(L)'
;MGIFDIFKKDENDDDLENEKPTKNSKEIIYSPMLGQKLDIKECIDKVFSTEIVGKGCLIVPSLGKVYSPCDGKISLLADSLHAIGISSKSGAEILIHIGIDTVELKGEGFTSHVEIYDEVKKGDLLMDFDIEKIKEAGKSLQSPLVITNIDEFDVKVLETDQEVSNTDPVLEVIAK
;
A
#
# COMPACT_ATOMS: atom_id res chain seq x y z
N MET A 1 -15.64 4.88 9.81
CA MET A 1 -14.28 4.57 10.29
C MET A 1 -13.29 5.38 9.49
N GLY A 2 -12.61 6.32 10.14
CA GLY A 2 -11.55 7.05 9.49
C GLY A 2 -10.29 6.19 9.37
N ILE A 3 -9.44 6.48 8.39
CA ILE A 3 -8.17 5.76 8.17
C ILE A 3 -7.27 5.76 9.42
N PHE A 4 -7.42 6.72 10.33
CA PHE A 4 -6.69 6.80 11.59
C PHE A 4 -7.05 5.68 12.59
N ASP A 5 -8.23 5.05 12.46
CA ASP A 5 -8.61 3.92 13.32
C ASP A 5 -7.88 2.63 12.92
N ILE A 6 -7.32 2.58 11.71
CA ILE A 6 -6.59 1.42 11.18
C ILE A 6 -5.17 1.32 11.80
N PHE A 7 -4.61 2.44 12.29
CA PHE A 7 -3.24 2.51 12.82
C PHE A 7 -3.15 2.35 14.35
N LYS A 8 -4.22 1.95 15.04
CA LYS A 8 -4.09 1.56 16.45
C LYS A 8 -3.36 0.22 16.53
N LYS A 9 -2.08 0.30 16.85
CA LYS A 9 -1.22 -0.83 17.11
C LYS A 9 -1.74 -1.55 18.36
N ASP A 10 -2.13 -2.82 18.23
CA ASP A 10 -2.35 -3.66 19.39
C ASP A 10 -1.01 -3.90 20.09
N GLU A 11 -0.92 -3.54 21.37
CA GLU A 11 0.31 -3.56 22.19
C GLU A 11 0.81 -4.98 22.56
N ASN A 12 0.39 -6.04 21.86
CA ASN A 12 0.72 -7.43 22.20
C ASN A 12 1.50 -8.18 21.10
N ASP A 13 2.39 -7.50 20.36
CA ASP A 13 3.34 -8.17 19.46
C ASP A 13 4.73 -8.23 20.09
N ASP A 14 4.89 -9.13 21.06
CA ASP A 14 6.18 -9.71 21.42
C ASP A 14 6.47 -10.87 20.46
N ASP A 15 7.65 -10.81 19.83
CA ASP A 15 8.32 -11.84 19.01
C ASP A 15 8.31 -11.61 17.47
N LEU A 16 8.76 -10.43 17.06
CA LEU A 16 9.45 -10.32 15.77
C LEU A 16 10.77 -9.58 16.01
N GLU A 17 11.87 -10.32 16.04
CA GLU A 17 13.20 -9.73 15.87
C GLU A 17 13.29 -9.10 14.48
N ASN A 18 12.66 -7.94 14.32
CA ASN A 18 12.99 -7.04 13.23
C ASN A 18 14.36 -6.45 13.59
N GLU A 19 15.41 -6.98 12.99
CA GLU A 19 16.70 -6.30 12.99
C GLU A 19 16.43 -4.87 12.52
N LYS A 20 16.74 -3.88 13.36
CA LYS A 20 16.58 -2.47 12.97
C LYS A 20 17.34 -2.26 11.66
N PRO A 21 16.74 -1.57 10.69
CA PRO A 21 17.40 -1.34 9.42
C PRO A 21 18.75 -0.66 9.66
N THR A 22 19.77 -1.11 8.92
CA THR A 22 21.09 -0.48 8.97
C THR A 22 20.93 0.92 8.37
N LYS A 23 21.43 1.93 9.08
CA LYS A 23 21.38 3.32 8.60
C LYS A 23 21.86 3.42 7.14
N ASN A 24 21.10 4.15 6.31
CA ASN A 24 21.28 4.30 4.87
C ASN A 24 21.04 3.02 4.04
N SER A 25 20.52 1.95 4.62
CA SER A 25 20.07 0.82 3.82
C SER A 25 18.91 1.24 2.89
N LYS A 26 18.94 0.72 1.67
CA LYS A 26 17.97 1.06 0.63
C LYS A 26 17.14 -0.15 0.25
N GLU A 27 15.87 0.07 0.02
CA GLU A 27 14.96 -0.92 -0.52
C GLU A 27 14.12 -0.32 -1.65
N ILE A 28 13.89 -1.11 -2.68
CA ILE A 28 13.02 -0.73 -3.81
C ILE A 28 11.63 -1.30 -3.59
N ILE A 29 10.65 -0.44 -3.70
CA ILE A 29 9.23 -0.78 -3.64
C ILE A 29 8.67 -0.74 -5.06
N TYR A 30 8.06 -1.85 -5.46
CA TYR A 30 7.47 -2.02 -6.79
C TYR A 30 6.00 -1.62 -6.82
N SER A 31 5.46 -1.37 -8.00
CA SER A 31 4.03 -1.08 -8.09
C SER A 31 3.20 -2.29 -7.65
N PRO A 32 2.23 -2.11 -6.76
CA PRO A 32 1.34 -3.20 -6.34
C PRO A 32 0.27 -3.53 -7.37
N MET A 33 0.10 -2.69 -8.38
CA MET A 33 -0.97 -2.80 -9.39
C MET A 33 -0.45 -2.46 -10.77
N LEU A 34 -1.11 -3.01 -11.79
CA LEU A 34 -0.98 -2.56 -13.17
C LEU A 34 -1.90 -1.37 -13.36
N GLY A 35 -1.41 -0.31 -13.98
CA GLY A 35 -2.20 0.88 -14.27
C GLY A 35 -1.37 2.13 -14.44
N GLN A 36 -2.01 3.26 -14.26
CA GLN A 36 -1.40 4.58 -14.42
C GLN A 36 -0.83 5.06 -13.08
N LYS A 37 0.46 5.40 -13.07
CA LYS A 37 1.11 6.04 -11.93
C LYS A 37 0.96 7.55 -12.01
N LEU A 38 0.58 8.17 -10.91
CA LEU A 38 0.41 9.61 -10.75
C LEU A 38 1.14 10.11 -9.49
N ASP A 39 1.31 11.43 -9.40
CA ASP A 39 1.78 12.07 -8.16
C ASP A 39 0.71 11.90 -7.06
N ILE A 40 1.15 11.60 -5.84
CA ILE A 40 0.24 11.48 -4.68
C ILE A 40 -0.58 12.75 -4.46
N LYS A 41 -0.06 13.91 -4.83
CA LYS A 41 -0.76 15.21 -4.73
C LYS A 41 -2.00 15.31 -5.61
N GLU A 42 -2.12 14.46 -6.62
CA GLU A 42 -3.30 14.37 -7.48
C GLU A 42 -4.43 13.53 -6.86
N CYS A 43 -4.20 12.94 -5.69
CA CYS A 43 -5.23 12.18 -4.99
C CYS A 43 -6.39 13.11 -4.58
N ILE A 44 -7.61 12.68 -4.86
CA ILE A 44 -8.82 13.42 -4.46
C ILE A 44 -9.05 13.44 -2.96
N ASP A 45 -8.49 12.49 -2.23
CA ASP A 45 -8.53 12.47 -0.76
C ASP A 45 -7.35 13.26 -0.19
N LYS A 46 -7.68 14.31 0.56
CA LYS A 46 -6.68 15.20 1.17
C LYS A 46 -5.79 14.51 2.20
N VAL A 47 -6.25 13.45 2.83
CA VAL A 47 -5.46 12.66 3.77
C VAL A 47 -4.21 12.09 3.09
N PHE A 48 -4.31 11.73 1.82
CA PHE A 48 -3.19 11.25 1.01
C PHE A 48 -2.47 12.38 0.28
N SER A 49 -3.21 13.29 -0.37
CA SER A 49 -2.60 14.35 -1.19
C SER A 49 -1.78 15.37 -0.38
N THR A 50 -2.05 15.50 0.91
CA THR A 50 -1.26 16.33 1.83
C THR A 50 -0.17 15.55 2.57
N GLU A 51 0.01 14.27 2.23
CA GLU A 51 1.03 13.38 2.81
C GLU A 51 0.93 13.19 4.35
N ILE A 52 -0.25 13.40 4.93
CA ILE A 52 -0.48 13.24 6.38
C ILE A 52 -0.31 11.77 6.79
N VAL A 53 -0.75 10.82 5.97
CA VAL A 53 -0.66 9.38 6.24
C VAL A 53 0.71 8.82 5.93
N GLY A 54 1.40 9.41 4.96
CA GLY A 54 2.70 8.94 4.50
C GLY A 54 3.07 9.51 3.15
N LYS A 55 4.24 9.14 2.66
CA LYS A 55 4.78 9.58 1.36
C LYS A 55 4.80 8.44 0.37
N GLY A 56 4.50 8.74 -0.88
CA GLY A 56 4.52 7.73 -1.93
C GLY A 56 3.96 8.23 -3.25
N CYS A 57 3.22 7.36 -3.93
CA CYS A 57 2.61 7.64 -5.21
C CYS A 57 1.16 7.15 -5.28
N LEU A 58 0.51 7.48 -6.38
CA LEU A 58 -0.87 7.11 -6.67
C LEU A 58 -0.89 6.19 -7.88
N ILE A 59 -1.64 5.10 -7.80
CA ILE A 59 -1.87 4.21 -8.95
C ILE A 59 -3.37 4.24 -9.27
N VAL A 60 -3.71 4.37 -10.55
CA VAL A 60 -5.07 4.15 -11.04
C VAL A 60 -5.07 2.80 -11.75
N PRO A 61 -5.60 1.74 -11.13
CA PRO A 61 -5.48 0.39 -11.66
C PRO A 61 -6.26 0.18 -12.94
N SER A 62 -5.68 -0.58 -13.86
CA SER A 62 -6.32 -1.10 -15.07
C SER A 62 -6.74 -2.56 -14.94
N LEU A 63 -6.24 -3.25 -13.92
CA LEU A 63 -6.54 -4.63 -13.58
C LEU A 63 -6.87 -4.74 -12.09
N GLY A 64 -7.94 -5.46 -11.75
CA GLY A 64 -8.41 -5.64 -10.37
C GLY A 64 -7.59 -6.64 -9.57
N LYS A 65 -6.28 -6.42 -9.47
CA LYS A 65 -5.34 -7.28 -8.73
C LYS A 65 -4.33 -6.43 -7.96
N VAL A 66 -4.03 -6.87 -6.73
CA VAL A 66 -2.99 -6.30 -5.90
C VAL A 66 -1.89 -7.33 -5.70
N TYR A 67 -0.67 -6.95 -6.00
CA TYR A 67 0.53 -7.77 -5.81
C TYR A 67 1.41 -7.19 -4.71
N SER A 68 2.17 -8.04 -4.02
CA SER A 68 3.12 -7.56 -3.03
C SER A 68 4.22 -6.71 -3.67
N PRO A 69 4.42 -5.47 -3.20
CA PRO A 69 5.43 -4.56 -3.74
C PRO A 69 6.86 -4.88 -3.26
N CYS A 70 7.01 -5.77 -2.29
CA CYS A 70 8.29 -6.15 -1.70
C CYS A 70 8.16 -7.50 -0.98
N ASP A 71 9.30 -8.02 -0.51
CA ASP A 71 9.30 -9.09 0.48
C ASP A 71 8.95 -8.51 1.86
N GLY A 72 8.13 -9.21 2.62
CA GLY A 72 7.73 -8.74 3.94
C GLY A 72 6.65 -9.59 4.59
N LYS A 73 5.91 -8.97 5.49
CA LYS A 73 4.82 -9.60 6.24
C LYS A 73 3.59 -8.70 6.20
N ILE A 74 2.42 -9.31 6.08
CA ILE A 74 1.15 -8.58 6.14
C ILE A 74 0.97 -8.03 7.56
N SER A 75 1.04 -6.72 7.72
CA SER A 75 0.92 -6.03 9.02
C SER A 75 -0.48 -5.45 9.26
N LEU A 76 -1.25 -5.28 8.20
CA LEU A 76 -2.61 -4.77 8.25
C LEU A 76 -3.45 -5.41 7.15
N LEU A 77 -4.65 -5.84 7.51
CA LEU A 77 -5.70 -6.21 6.56
C LEU A 77 -7.02 -5.63 7.09
N ALA A 78 -7.52 -4.60 6.42
CA ALA A 78 -8.77 -3.97 6.84
C ALA A 78 -9.95 -4.94 6.72
N ASP A 79 -10.90 -4.90 7.66
CA ASP A 79 -12.08 -5.78 7.65
C ASP A 79 -12.87 -5.68 6.33
N SER A 80 -12.94 -4.48 5.74
CA SER A 80 -13.58 -4.23 4.45
C SER A 80 -12.65 -4.46 3.25
N LEU A 81 -11.46 -5.02 3.46
CA LEU A 81 -10.47 -5.39 2.44
C LEU A 81 -10.02 -4.25 1.51
N HIS A 82 -10.36 -3.01 1.80
CA HIS A 82 -10.01 -1.84 0.98
C HIS A 82 -8.59 -1.32 1.23
N ALA A 83 -7.94 -1.80 2.28
CA ALA A 83 -6.57 -1.41 2.65
C ALA A 83 -5.77 -2.61 3.14
N ILE A 84 -4.53 -2.69 2.71
CA ILE A 84 -3.57 -3.71 3.11
C ILE A 84 -2.24 -3.04 3.48
N GLY A 85 -1.66 -3.45 4.60
CA GLY A 85 -0.35 -3.01 5.07
C GLY A 85 0.67 -4.13 5.01
N ILE A 86 1.90 -3.79 4.71
CA ILE A 86 3.03 -4.71 4.65
C ILE A 86 4.21 -4.09 5.39
N SER A 87 4.72 -4.81 6.39
CA SER A 87 6.04 -4.51 6.95
C SER A 87 7.10 -5.16 6.08
N SER A 88 7.92 -4.37 5.42
CA SER A 88 9.00 -4.88 4.57
C SER A 88 10.14 -5.46 5.40
N LYS A 89 11.04 -6.21 4.77
CA LYS A 89 12.24 -6.73 5.44
C LYS A 89 13.16 -5.65 5.99
N SER A 90 13.17 -4.47 5.39
CA SER A 90 13.93 -3.32 5.89
C SER A 90 13.22 -2.57 7.04
N GLY A 91 11.99 -2.94 7.36
CA GLY A 91 11.18 -2.27 8.39
C GLY A 91 10.34 -1.10 7.88
N ALA A 92 10.30 -0.86 6.57
CA ALA A 92 9.39 0.14 6.01
C ALA A 92 7.94 -0.36 6.09
N GLU A 93 7.06 0.49 6.62
CA GLU A 93 5.63 0.20 6.72
C GLU A 93 4.90 0.74 5.48
N ILE A 94 4.41 -0.17 4.66
CA ILE A 94 3.78 0.13 3.38
C ILE A 94 2.27 0.01 3.53
N LEU A 95 1.54 1.04 3.11
CA LEU A 95 0.08 1.01 3.02
C LEU A 95 -0.34 1.08 1.55
N ILE A 96 -1.18 0.15 1.15
CA ILE A 96 -1.87 0.13 -0.13
C ILE A 96 -3.35 0.34 0.14
N HIS A 97 -3.91 1.44 -0.37
CA HIS A 97 -5.33 1.75 -0.24
C HIS A 97 -5.99 1.58 -1.61
N ILE A 98 -6.97 0.70 -1.71
CA ILE A 98 -7.59 0.33 -2.99
C ILE A 98 -8.81 1.20 -3.22
N GLY A 99 -8.72 2.14 -4.15
CA GLY A 99 -9.75 3.15 -4.40
C GLY A 99 -9.89 4.16 -3.26
N ILE A 100 -10.78 5.11 -3.40
CA ILE A 100 -11.11 6.10 -2.37
C ILE A 100 -12.56 5.89 -1.92
N ASP A 101 -12.81 5.96 -0.61
CA ASP A 101 -14.10 5.70 0.04
C ASP A 101 -14.65 4.27 -0.19
N THR A 102 -13.82 3.35 -0.61
CA THR A 102 -14.18 1.96 -0.87
C THR A 102 -14.47 1.15 0.39
N VAL A 103 -14.15 1.67 1.57
CA VAL A 103 -14.61 1.15 2.87
C VAL A 103 -16.14 1.00 2.92
N GLU A 104 -16.86 1.87 2.23
CA GLU A 104 -18.32 1.88 2.17
C GLU A 104 -18.89 0.66 1.42
N LEU A 105 -18.08 -0.03 0.62
CA LEU A 105 -18.47 -1.28 -0.06
C LEU A 105 -18.53 -2.48 0.90
N LYS A 106 -17.99 -2.34 2.12
CA LYS A 106 -18.03 -3.37 3.18
C LYS A 106 -17.49 -4.74 2.74
N GLY A 107 -16.44 -4.72 1.90
CA GLY A 107 -15.78 -5.91 1.37
C GLY A 107 -16.43 -6.49 0.10
N GLU A 108 -17.54 -5.95 -0.35
CA GLU A 108 -18.16 -6.40 -1.59
C GLU A 108 -17.26 -6.10 -2.81
N GLY A 109 -16.98 -7.13 -3.60
CA GLY A 109 -16.09 -7.04 -4.75
C GLY A 109 -14.61 -7.16 -4.42
N PHE A 110 -14.25 -7.47 -3.18
CA PHE A 110 -12.88 -7.73 -2.74
C PHE A 110 -12.71 -9.18 -2.29
N THR A 111 -11.60 -9.80 -2.67
CA THR A 111 -11.24 -11.16 -2.23
C THR A 111 -9.77 -11.17 -1.82
N SER A 112 -9.48 -11.44 -0.56
CA SER A 112 -8.11 -11.57 -0.07
C SER A 112 -7.58 -12.98 -0.28
N HIS A 113 -6.32 -13.08 -0.70
CA HIS A 113 -5.55 -14.34 -0.80
C HIS A 113 -4.56 -14.51 0.34
N VAL A 114 -4.53 -13.56 1.26
CA VAL A 114 -3.61 -13.54 2.42
C VAL A 114 -4.38 -13.22 3.69
N GLU A 115 -3.75 -13.58 4.80
CA GLU A 115 -4.20 -13.24 6.14
C GLU A 115 -3.18 -12.34 6.83
N ILE A 116 -3.58 -11.72 7.95
CA ILE A 116 -2.66 -10.93 8.76
C ILE A 116 -1.51 -11.83 9.26
N TYR A 117 -0.29 -11.30 9.24
CA TYR A 117 0.97 -11.95 9.58
C TYR A 117 1.51 -12.97 8.56
N ASP A 118 0.84 -13.20 7.44
CA ASP A 118 1.40 -14.00 6.36
C ASP A 118 2.70 -13.38 5.84
N GLU A 119 3.71 -14.22 5.60
CA GLU A 119 4.91 -13.82 4.88
C GLU A 119 4.63 -13.78 3.38
N VAL A 120 5.06 -12.71 2.74
CA VAL A 120 4.87 -12.50 1.30
C VAL A 120 6.18 -12.16 0.62
N LYS A 121 6.27 -12.49 -0.65
CA LYS A 121 7.36 -12.11 -1.55
C LYS A 121 6.88 -11.12 -2.58
N LYS A 122 7.78 -10.28 -3.05
CA LYS A 122 7.51 -9.39 -4.18
C LYS A 122 6.83 -10.15 -5.33
N GLY A 123 5.71 -9.63 -5.80
CA GLY A 123 4.94 -10.20 -6.89
C GLY A 123 3.89 -11.24 -6.49
N ASP A 124 3.83 -11.65 -5.23
CA ASP A 124 2.74 -12.52 -4.76
C ASP A 124 1.39 -11.82 -4.93
N LEU A 125 0.39 -12.55 -5.41
CA LEU A 125 -0.97 -12.04 -5.49
C LEU A 125 -1.59 -11.95 -4.09
N LEU A 126 -1.95 -10.73 -3.69
CA LEU A 126 -2.50 -10.45 -2.36
C LEU A 126 -4.02 -10.39 -2.37
N MET A 127 -4.60 -9.79 -3.40
CA MET A 127 -6.02 -9.49 -3.44
C MET A 127 -6.53 -9.36 -4.87
N ASP A 128 -7.77 -9.78 -5.09
CA ASP A 128 -8.58 -9.44 -6.26
C ASP A 128 -9.64 -8.42 -5.88
N PHE A 129 -9.94 -7.48 -6.77
CA PHE A 129 -11.04 -6.55 -6.58
C PHE A 129 -11.77 -6.27 -7.91
N ASP A 130 -13.05 -5.96 -7.81
CA ASP A 130 -13.91 -5.71 -8.96
C ASP A 130 -13.94 -4.22 -9.31
N ILE A 131 -13.20 -3.85 -10.36
CA ILE A 131 -13.10 -2.45 -10.84
C ILE A 131 -14.48 -1.89 -11.20
N GLU A 132 -15.29 -2.66 -11.90
CA GLU A 132 -16.61 -2.20 -12.34
C GLU A 132 -17.54 -1.95 -11.15
N LYS A 133 -17.48 -2.79 -10.13
CA LYS A 133 -18.25 -2.60 -8.90
C LYS A 133 -17.88 -1.31 -8.16
N ILE A 134 -16.60 -0.98 -8.10
CA ILE A 134 -16.11 0.28 -7.52
C ILE A 134 -16.66 1.47 -8.30
N LYS A 135 -16.60 1.41 -9.64
CA LYS A 135 -17.13 2.47 -10.53
C LYS A 135 -18.65 2.61 -10.41
N GLU A 136 -19.38 1.51 -10.40
CA GLU A 136 -20.85 1.49 -10.26
C GLU A 136 -21.30 2.09 -8.93
N ALA A 137 -20.51 1.90 -7.87
CA ALA A 137 -20.75 2.54 -6.57
C ALA A 137 -20.41 4.04 -6.55
N GLY A 138 -19.92 4.60 -7.64
CA GLY A 138 -19.51 6.01 -7.73
C GLY A 138 -18.20 6.32 -7.00
N LYS A 139 -17.38 5.31 -6.70
CA LYS A 139 -16.09 5.48 -6.00
C LYS A 139 -14.95 5.67 -6.99
N SER A 140 -13.91 6.36 -6.55
CA SER A 140 -12.70 6.55 -7.33
C SER A 140 -11.82 5.31 -7.30
N LEU A 141 -11.17 5.00 -8.43
CA LEU A 141 -10.16 3.95 -8.53
C LEU A 141 -8.77 4.41 -8.06
N GLN A 142 -8.58 5.69 -7.78
CA GLN A 142 -7.30 6.19 -7.27
C GLN A 142 -6.87 5.36 -6.06
N SER A 143 -5.69 4.77 -6.13
CA SER A 143 -5.19 3.83 -5.13
C SER A 143 -3.82 4.28 -4.62
N PRO A 144 -3.77 4.93 -3.45
CA PRO A 144 -2.51 5.36 -2.85
C PRO A 144 -1.62 4.19 -2.44
N LEU A 145 -0.32 4.33 -2.72
CA LEU A 145 0.77 3.52 -2.19
C LEU A 145 1.68 4.44 -1.41
N VAL A 146 1.71 4.31 -0.09
CA VAL A 146 2.49 5.19 0.78
C VAL A 146 3.30 4.42 1.82
N ILE A 147 4.42 5.04 2.23
CA ILE A 147 5.22 4.62 3.38
C ILE A 147 4.76 5.45 4.58
N THR A 148 4.33 4.79 5.63
CA THR A 148 3.69 5.45 6.77
C THR A 148 4.66 5.85 7.87
N ASN A 149 5.76 5.10 8.07
CA ASN A 149 6.77 5.41 9.07
C ASN A 149 7.89 6.33 8.52
N ILE A 150 7.49 7.48 8.01
CA ILE A 150 8.40 8.48 7.41
C ILE A 150 9.40 9.12 8.39
N ASP A 151 9.21 8.93 9.68
CA ASP A 151 10.18 9.34 10.69
C ASP A 151 11.43 8.45 10.66
N GLU A 152 11.29 7.20 10.22
CA GLU A 152 12.36 6.21 10.14
C GLU A 152 12.95 6.08 8.73
N PHE A 153 12.20 6.49 7.70
CA PHE A 153 12.59 6.35 6.30
C PHE A 153 12.43 7.63 5.49
N ASP A 154 13.41 7.91 4.67
CA ASP A 154 13.26 8.83 3.55
C ASP A 154 12.63 8.09 2.36
N VAL A 155 11.69 8.74 1.68
CA VAL A 155 10.97 8.17 0.56
C VAL A 155 11.25 8.97 -0.70
N LYS A 156 11.79 8.31 -1.70
CA LYS A 156 12.01 8.87 -3.03
C LYS A 156 11.04 8.22 -4.02
N VAL A 157 10.22 9.03 -4.67
CA VAL A 157 9.39 8.57 -5.78
C VAL A 157 10.26 8.47 -7.03
N LEU A 158 10.31 7.27 -7.61
CA LEU A 158 11.12 7.02 -8.80
C LEU A 158 10.39 7.51 -10.05
N GLU A 159 11.15 8.10 -10.98
CA GLU A 159 10.64 8.40 -12.31
C GLU A 159 10.49 7.08 -13.08
N THR A 160 9.27 6.80 -13.48
CA THR A 160 8.91 5.65 -14.30
C THR A 160 7.96 6.10 -15.38
N ASP A 161 7.72 5.27 -16.38
CA ASP A 161 6.65 5.50 -17.34
C ASP A 161 5.32 5.69 -16.59
N GLN A 162 4.40 6.45 -17.19
CA GLN A 162 3.08 6.67 -16.57
C GLN A 162 2.28 5.36 -16.44
N GLU A 163 2.43 4.44 -17.39
CA GLU A 163 1.88 3.09 -17.30
C GLU A 163 2.88 2.18 -16.60
N VAL A 164 2.45 1.57 -15.52
CA VAL A 164 3.27 0.68 -14.69
C VAL A 164 2.65 -0.71 -14.57
N SER A 165 3.51 -1.71 -14.41
CA SER A 165 3.16 -3.07 -14.04
C SER A 165 3.70 -3.39 -12.65
N ASN A 166 3.30 -4.55 -12.09
CA ASN A 166 3.79 -5.01 -10.79
C ASN A 166 5.29 -5.41 -10.78
N THR A 167 5.99 -5.26 -11.88
CA THR A 167 7.44 -5.45 -12.00
C THR A 167 8.22 -4.13 -12.07
N ASP A 168 7.52 -2.99 -12.12
CA ASP A 168 8.14 -1.68 -12.23
C ASP A 168 8.43 -1.08 -10.84
N PRO A 169 9.67 -0.61 -10.59
CA PRO A 169 10.00 0.07 -9.35
C PRO A 169 9.34 1.45 -9.32
N VAL A 170 8.72 1.81 -8.20
CA VAL A 170 8.01 3.09 -8.07
C VAL A 170 8.50 3.95 -6.91
N LEU A 171 9.05 3.33 -5.86
CA LEU A 171 9.63 4.05 -4.72
C LEU A 171 10.99 3.46 -4.35
N GLU A 172 11.90 4.30 -3.85
CA GLU A 172 13.09 3.91 -3.09
C GLU A 172 12.91 4.41 -1.66
N VAL A 173 13.04 3.52 -0.69
CA VAL A 173 13.03 3.86 0.74
C VAL A 173 14.44 3.73 1.29
N ILE A 174 14.83 4.69 2.13
CA ILE A 174 16.19 4.80 2.67
C ILE A 174 16.06 4.96 4.18
N ALA A 175 16.62 4.02 4.95
CA ALA A 175 16.62 4.09 6.41
C ALA A 175 17.47 5.28 6.90
N LYS A 176 16.93 6.05 7.85
CA LYS A 176 17.57 7.26 8.44
C LYS A 176 18.60 6.92 9.51
#